data_465e9da103210e4c9ba96a39895b10bd
#
_entry.id   465e9da103210e4c9ba96a39895b10bd
#
_cell.length_a   1.000
_cell.length_b   1.000
_cell.length_c   1.000
_cell.angle_alpha   90.00
_cell.angle_beta   90.00
_cell.angle_gamma   90.00
#
_symmetry.space_group_name_H-M   'P 1'
#
loop_
_entity.id
_entity.type
_entity.pdbx_description
1 polymer ?
#
loop_
_entity_poly.entity_id
_entity_poly.type
_entity_poly.pdbx_seq_one_letter_code
_entity_poly.pdbx_strand_id
1 'polypeptide(L)'
;MKNIETLMKKATELKAEGLVEGQISEELNVSSETVTWLLTHAEKTSTSPGPKDISVDWSMIGKSAFRLSHVSEALSDIIYETLDDNDCGVDVVVGIALSGLPLASMVANSLAAKLAVYTPSKQMLTKESSKARGNLSANFSGVMDKECIIIDDVITSGRTLEEAVEYLDEHGAKINAVAVLIDKKGTDEIAGVPVVSLLKVLRVN
;
A
#
# COMPACT_ATOMS: atom_id res chain seq x y z
N MET A 1 -9.87 12.95 21.05
CA MET A 1 -11.08 12.18 20.74
C MET A 1 -11.78 12.57 19.42
N LYS A 2 -11.18 13.45 18.60
CA LYS A 2 -11.70 13.76 17.24
C LYS A 2 -11.65 12.58 16.25
N ASN A 3 -11.00 11.45 16.60
CA ASN A 3 -10.53 10.53 15.55
C ASN A 3 -11.49 9.39 15.24
N ILE A 4 -12.12 8.75 16.22
CA ILE A 4 -12.93 7.56 15.95
C ILE A 4 -14.31 7.91 15.33
N GLU A 5 -14.95 8.96 15.81
CA GLU A 5 -16.22 9.45 15.23
C GLU A 5 -16.04 9.93 13.79
N THR A 6 -14.91 10.59 13.51
CA THR A 6 -14.55 11.03 12.16
C THR A 6 -14.30 9.83 11.25
N LEU A 7 -13.60 8.79 11.73
CA LEU A 7 -13.36 7.55 10.98
C LEU A 7 -14.67 6.78 10.75
N MET A 8 -15.56 6.69 11.75
CA MET A 8 -16.88 6.08 11.61
C MET A 8 -17.70 6.77 10.52
N LYS A 9 -17.74 8.10 10.53
CA LYS A 9 -18.44 8.89 9.52
C LYS A 9 -17.89 8.63 8.13
N LYS A 10 -16.57 8.73 7.96
CA LYS A 10 -15.89 8.46 6.66
C LYS A 10 -16.16 7.03 6.19
N ALA A 11 -16.01 6.02 7.07
CA ALA A 11 -16.29 4.63 6.71
C ALA A 11 -17.72 4.44 6.21
N THR A 12 -18.71 5.09 6.88
CA THR A 12 -20.12 5.03 6.48
C THR A 12 -20.36 5.73 5.13
N GLU A 13 -19.73 6.90 4.91
CA GLU A 13 -19.80 7.63 3.64
C GLU A 13 -19.25 6.78 2.48
N LEU A 14 -18.04 6.23 2.61
CA LEU A 14 -17.42 5.36 1.61
C LEU A 14 -18.27 4.10 1.34
N LYS A 15 -18.87 3.52 2.38
CA LYS A 15 -19.79 2.38 2.21
C LYS A 15 -21.04 2.76 1.42
N ALA A 16 -21.58 3.97 1.65
CA ALA A 16 -22.74 4.49 0.92
C ALA A 16 -22.41 4.79 -0.55
N GLU A 17 -21.17 5.19 -0.84
CA GLU A 17 -20.63 5.35 -2.19
C GLU A 17 -20.42 4.01 -2.92
N GLY A 18 -20.55 2.90 -2.22
CA GLY A 18 -20.51 1.55 -2.80
C GLY A 18 -19.21 0.79 -2.62
N LEU A 19 -18.22 1.35 -1.89
CA LEU A 19 -16.95 0.67 -1.65
C LEU A 19 -17.15 -0.59 -0.80
N VAL A 20 -16.36 -1.61 -1.07
CA VAL A 20 -16.27 -2.81 -0.21
C VAL A 20 -15.28 -2.58 0.93
N GLU A 21 -15.39 -3.38 2.00
CA GLU A 21 -14.58 -3.18 3.22
C GLU A 21 -13.06 -3.14 2.97
N GLY A 22 -12.57 -3.92 2.02
CA GLY A 22 -11.16 -3.90 1.64
C GLY A 22 -10.71 -2.56 1.04
N GLN A 23 -11.55 -1.94 0.22
CA GLN A 23 -11.29 -0.62 -0.36
C GLN A 23 -11.39 0.48 0.71
N ILE A 24 -12.36 0.38 1.62
CA ILE A 24 -12.47 1.31 2.75
C ILE A 24 -11.25 1.21 3.68
N SER A 25 -10.73 0.00 3.88
CA SER A 25 -9.51 -0.25 4.65
C SER A 25 -8.30 0.48 4.07
N GLU A 26 -8.15 0.51 2.75
CA GLU A 26 -7.09 1.26 2.08
C GLU A 26 -7.30 2.77 2.21
N GLU A 27 -8.48 3.26 1.89
CA GLU A 27 -8.77 4.70 1.96
C GLU A 27 -8.59 5.30 3.37
N LEU A 28 -8.82 4.50 4.41
CA LEU A 28 -8.68 4.93 5.80
C LEU A 28 -7.34 4.55 6.43
N ASN A 29 -6.49 3.82 5.74
CA ASN A 29 -5.22 3.30 6.24
C ASN A 29 -5.36 2.55 7.58
N VAL A 30 -6.39 1.71 7.67
CA VAL A 30 -6.68 0.87 8.85
C VAL A 30 -6.87 -0.58 8.44
N SER A 31 -6.85 -1.51 9.42
CA SER A 31 -7.12 -2.92 9.14
C SER A 31 -8.58 -3.17 8.73
N SER A 32 -8.84 -4.27 8.02
CA SER A 32 -10.20 -4.67 7.66
C SER A 32 -11.08 -4.94 8.90
N GLU A 33 -10.49 -5.48 9.96
CA GLU A 33 -11.15 -5.68 11.25
C GLU A 33 -11.60 -4.35 11.86
N THR A 34 -10.76 -3.30 11.73
CA THR A 34 -11.11 -1.95 12.16
C THR A 34 -12.27 -1.38 11.33
N VAL A 35 -12.28 -1.58 10.02
CA VAL A 35 -13.40 -1.16 9.16
C VAL A 35 -14.70 -1.84 9.56
N THR A 36 -14.68 -3.16 9.73
CA THR A 36 -15.85 -3.92 10.20
C THR A 36 -16.37 -3.36 11.54
N TRP A 37 -15.44 -3.08 12.46
CA TRP A 37 -15.81 -2.47 13.75
C TRP A 37 -16.42 -1.08 13.58
N LEU A 38 -15.82 -0.19 12.78
CA LEU A 38 -16.30 1.17 12.51
C LEU A 38 -17.72 1.15 11.94
N LEU A 39 -17.99 0.29 10.95
CA LEU A 39 -19.29 0.17 10.30
C LEU A 39 -20.36 -0.40 11.22
N THR A 40 -20.03 -1.37 12.07
CA THR A 40 -20.99 -2.01 12.98
C THR A 40 -21.32 -1.16 14.20
N HIS A 41 -20.46 -0.22 14.58
CA HIS A 41 -20.63 0.65 15.75
C HIS A 41 -21.02 2.08 15.41
N ALA A 42 -21.12 2.42 14.12
CA ALA A 42 -21.53 3.76 13.67
C ALA A 42 -22.94 4.16 14.17
N GLU A 43 -23.84 3.19 14.36
CA GLU A 43 -25.23 3.41 14.79
C GLU A 43 -25.45 3.18 16.30
N LYS A 44 -24.43 2.70 17.03
CA LYS A 44 -24.56 2.35 18.45
C LYS A 44 -23.63 3.20 19.29
N THR A 45 -24.18 3.93 20.25
CA THR A 45 -23.43 4.47 21.41
C THR A 45 -22.91 3.28 22.25
N SER A 46 -21.92 2.55 21.76
CA SER A 46 -21.42 1.39 22.48
C SER A 46 -20.25 1.77 23.38
N THR A 47 -20.29 1.25 24.59
CA THR A 47 -19.23 1.33 25.60
C THR A 47 -18.12 0.29 25.36
N SER A 48 -18.13 -0.42 24.22
CA SER A 48 -17.07 -1.39 23.92
C SER A 48 -15.76 -0.68 23.59
N PRO A 49 -14.62 -1.22 24.05
CA PRO A 49 -13.32 -0.64 23.71
C PRO A 49 -13.14 -0.61 22.18
N GLY A 50 -12.67 0.52 21.66
CA GLY A 50 -12.36 0.69 20.25
C GLY A 50 -11.26 -0.26 19.76
N PRO A 51 -11.13 -0.41 18.46
CA PRO A 51 -10.08 -1.26 17.87
C PRO A 51 -8.70 -0.74 18.27
N LYS A 52 -7.78 -1.67 18.53
CA LYS A 52 -6.37 -1.35 18.80
C LYS A 52 -5.62 -1.18 17.48
N ASP A 53 -5.98 -0.18 16.70
CA ASP A 53 -5.34 0.16 15.43
C ASP A 53 -4.84 1.61 15.43
N ILE A 54 -3.97 1.95 14.50
CA ILE A 54 -3.45 3.30 14.30
C ILE A 54 -3.82 3.72 12.88
N SER A 55 -4.65 4.76 12.77
CA SER A 55 -4.90 5.40 11.48
C SER A 55 -3.81 6.44 11.23
N VAL A 56 -3.23 6.42 10.03
CA VAL A 56 -2.24 7.39 9.60
C VAL A 56 -2.82 8.23 8.47
N ASP A 57 -2.85 9.55 8.66
CA ASP A 57 -3.29 10.50 7.63
C ASP A 57 -2.07 11.17 7.00
N TRP A 58 -1.71 10.73 5.80
CA TRP A 58 -0.66 11.33 4.98
C TRP A 58 -1.21 12.21 3.85
N SER A 59 -2.51 12.53 3.87
CA SER A 59 -3.20 13.28 2.82
C SER A 59 -2.58 14.66 2.53
N MET A 60 -1.92 15.27 3.52
CA MET A 60 -1.20 16.53 3.30
C MET A 60 0.02 16.37 2.38
N ILE A 61 0.60 15.19 2.28
CA ILE A 61 1.63 14.85 1.30
C ILE A 61 0.97 14.60 -0.05
N GLY A 62 -0.01 13.68 -0.11
CA GLY A 62 -0.67 13.25 -1.34
C GLY A 62 -1.41 14.35 -2.10
N LYS A 63 -1.94 15.38 -1.40
CA LYS A 63 -2.62 16.53 -2.01
C LYS A 63 -1.70 17.50 -2.75
N SER A 64 -0.38 17.31 -2.75
CA SER A 64 0.57 18.20 -3.41
C SER A 64 1.62 17.39 -4.15
N ALA A 65 1.62 17.48 -5.49
CA ALA A 65 2.64 16.85 -6.31
C ALA A 65 4.06 17.30 -5.91
N PHE A 66 4.23 18.56 -5.48
CA PHE A 66 5.50 19.08 -5.00
C PHE A 66 5.98 18.35 -3.74
N ARG A 67 5.11 18.19 -2.73
CA ARG A 67 5.47 17.45 -1.50
C ARG A 67 5.69 15.97 -1.79
N LEU A 68 4.85 15.39 -2.64
CA LEU A 68 4.94 13.99 -3.02
C LEU A 68 6.26 13.69 -3.74
N SER A 69 6.73 14.58 -4.64
CA SER A 69 8.02 14.38 -5.32
C SER A 69 9.20 14.37 -4.34
N HIS A 70 9.23 15.28 -3.37
CA HIS A 70 10.32 15.32 -2.39
C HIS A 70 10.35 14.09 -1.48
N VAL A 71 9.16 13.59 -1.10
CA VAL A 71 9.04 12.35 -0.32
C VAL A 71 9.45 11.14 -1.17
N SER A 72 9.10 11.14 -2.45
CA SER A 72 9.52 10.07 -3.37
C SER A 72 11.03 10.07 -3.63
N GLU A 73 11.67 11.24 -3.66
CA GLU A 73 13.14 11.33 -3.75
C GLU A 73 13.83 10.76 -2.52
N ALA A 74 13.33 11.08 -1.30
CA ALA A 74 13.84 10.48 -0.08
C ALA A 74 13.63 8.96 -0.04
N LEU A 75 12.51 8.45 -0.55
CA LEU A 75 12.27 7.03 -0.68
C LEU A 75 13.21 6.38 -1.72
N SER A 76 13.47 7.06 -2.84
CA SER A 76 14.41 6.60 -3.86
C SER A 76 15.84 6.48 -3.33
N ASP A 77 16.27 7.39 -2.46
CA ASP A 77 17.58 7.38 -1.82
C ASP A 77 17.76 6.13 -0.95
N ILE A 78 16.80 5.81 -0.09
CA ILE A 78 16.80 4.58 0.73
C ILE A 78 16.78 3.31 -0.16
N ILE A 79 16.03 3.34 -1.26
CA ILE A 79 16.00 2.24 -2.22
C ILE A 79 17.39 2.04 -2.84
N TYR A 80 18.06 3.11 -3.24
CA TYR A 80 19.43 3.03 -3.79
C TYR A 80 20.40 2.41 -2.80
N GLU A 81 20.40 2.85 -1.53
CA GLU A 81 21.23 2.24 -0.49
C GLU A 81 20.94 0.73 -0.35
N THR A 82 19.66 0.36 -0.34
CA THR A 82 19.25 -1.05 -0.20
C THR A 82 19.67 -1.91 -1.38
N LEU A 83 19.59 -1.39 -2.60
CA LEU A 83 19.99 -2.11 -3.81
C LEU A 83 21.52 -2.25 -3.90
N ASP A 84 22.26 -1.20 -3.53
CA ASP A 84 23.73 -1.20 -3.51
C ASP A 84 24.27 -2.19 -2.48
N ASP A 85 23.73 -2.19 -1.27
CA ASP A 85 24.10 -3.12 -0.19
C ASP A 85 23.87 -4.59 -0.57
N ASN A 86 22.93 -4.88 -1.47
CA ASN A 86 22.60 -6.24 -1.93
C ASN A 86 23.14 -6.58 -3.34
N ASP A 87 23.93 -5.71 -3.94
CA ASP A 87 24.44 -5.87 -5.32
C ASP A 87 23.33 -6.18 -6.33
N CYS A 88 22.23 -5.44 -6.23
CA CYS A 88 21.01 -5.60 -7.04
C CYS A 88 20.74 -4.37 -7.89
N GLY A 89 20.07 -4.59 -9.05
CA GLY A 89 19.58 -3.53 -9.91
C GLY A 89 18.08 -3.28 -9.80
N VAL A 90 17.58 -2.35 -10.61
CA VAL A 90 16.16 -2.12 -10.84
C VAL A 90 15.89 -1.82 -12.32
N ASP A 91 15.11 -2.68 -12.97
CA ASP A 91 14.60 -2.46 -14.32
C ASP A 91 13.20 -1.84 -14.30
N VAL A 92 12.39 -2.26 -13.31
CA VAL A 92 10.95 -1.94 -13.24
C VAL A 92 10.54 -1.59 -11.81
N VAL A 93 9.87 -0.46 -11.67
CA VAL A 93 9.15 -0.08 -10.46
C VAL A 93 7.70 -0.50 -10.61
N VAL A 94 7.20 -1.33 -9.72
CA VAL A 94 5.83 -1.82 -9.71
C VAL A 94 5.02 -1.04 -8.68
N GLY A 95 4.11 -0.20 -9.14
CA GLY A 95 3.21 0.55 -8.25
C GLY A 95 1.95 -0.24 -7.92
N ILE A 96 1.62 -0.32 -6.63
CA ILE A 96 0.34 -0.89 -6.19
C ILE A 96 -0.77 0.15 -6.40
N ALA A 97 -1.79 -0.23 -7.16
CA ALA A 97 -2.94 0.64 -7.36
C ALA A 97 -3.83 0.65 -6.10
N LEU A 98 -4.41 1.80 -5.73
CA LEU A 98 -4.34 3.11 -6.35
C LEU A 98 -3.32 4.04 -5.68
N SER A 99 -3.21 4.01 -4.36
CA SER A 99 -2.47 5.00 -3.55
C SER A 99 -0.96 4.94 -3.73
N GLY A 100 -0.38 3.75 -3.97
CA GLY A 100 1.04 3.59 -4.24
C GLY A 100 1.48 4.07 -5.63
N LEU A 101 0.55 4.16 -6.61
CA LEU A 101 0.90 4.48 -7.99
C LEU A 101 1.54 5.87 -8.19
N PRO A 102 1.05 6.95 -7.57
CA PRO A 102 1.71 8.25 -7.70
C PRO A 102 3.15 8.26 -7.17
N LEU A 103 3.40 7.58 -6.05
CA LEU A 103 4.76 7.39 -5.49
C LEU A 103 5.63 6.59 -6.45
N ALA A 104 5.13 5.44 -6.92
CA ALA A 104 5.84 4.57 -7.86
C ALA A 104 6.23 5.28 -9.15
N SER A 105 5.35 6.13 -9.68
CA SER A 105 5.64 6.92 -10.88
C SER A 105 6.80 7.89 -10.68
N MET A 106 6.88 8.54 -9.52
CA MET A 106 7.96 9.47 -9.19
C MET A 106 9.26 8.71 -8.89
N VAL A 107 9.20 7.61 -8.15
CA VAL A 107 10.35 6.74 -7.87
C VAL A 107 10.91 6.16 -9.19
N ALA A 108 10.05 5.66 -10.09
CA ALA A 108 10.48 5.17 -11.39
C ALA A 108 11.22 6.24 -12.20
N ASN A 109 10.74 7.49 -12.14
CA ASN A 109 11.42 8.62 -12.78
C ASN A 109 12.80 8.90 -12.15
N SER A 110 12.90 8.91 -10.82
CA SER A 110 14.16 9.15 -10.11
C SER A 110 15.19 8.05 -10.37
N LEU A 111 14.75 6.79 -10.44
CA LEU A 111 15.60 5.62 -10.70
C LEU A 111 15.87 5.37 -12.20
N ALA A 112 15.30 6.18 -13.10
CA ALA A 112 15.32 5.97 -14.55
C ALA A 112 14.83 4.58 -14.97
N ALA A 113 13.94 3.97 -14.17
CA ALA A 113 13.37 2.64 -14.36
C ALA A 113 12.03 2.70 -15.12
N LYS A 114 11.58 1.57 -15.64
CA LYS A 114 10.25 1.42 -16.23
C LYS A 114 9.19 1.34 -15.13
N LEU A 115 7.95 1.72 -15.46
CA LEU A 115 6.81 1.64 -14.55
C LEU A 115 5.91 0.45 -14.92
N ALA A 116 5.56 -0.37 -13.96
CA ALA A 116 4.48 -1.35 -14.03
C ALA A 116 3.38 -0.99 -13.01
N VAL A 117 2.16 -1.42 -13.26
CA VAL A 117 1.01 -1.16 -12.38
C VAL A 117 0.34 -2.47 -12.03
N TYR A 118 0.33 -2.79 -10.75
CA TYR A 118 -0.37 -3.94 -10.20
C TYR A 118 -1.65 -3.50 -9.51
N THR A 119 -2.77 -4.13 -9.90
CA THR A 119 -4.07 -3.92 -9.26
C THR A 119 -4.39 -5.12 -8.36
N PRO A 120 -4.46 -4.94 -7.04
CA PRO A 120 -4.75 -6.03 -6.11
C PRO A 120 -6.15 -6.62 -6.29
N SER A 121 -6.31 -7.89 -5.93
CA SER A 121 -7.58 -8.62 -6.01
C SER A 121 -8.74 -7.90 -5.31
N LYS A 122 -8.48 -7.31 -4.14
CA LYS A 122 -9.48 -6.58 -3.34
C LYS A 122 -10.05 -5.35 -4.05
N GLN A 123 -9.28 -4.71 -4.95
CA GLN A 123 -9.77 -3.58 -5.75
C GLN A 123 -10.58 -4.02 -6.96
N MET A 124 -10.42 -5.28 -7.39
CA MET A 124 -11.21 -5.87 -8.48
C MET A 124 -12.50 -6.52 -7.99
N LEU A 125 -12.71 -6.63 -6.68
CA LEU A 125 -13.93 -7.16 -6.11
C LEU A 125 -15.10 -6.20 -6.37
N THR A 126 -16.16 -6.73 -6.96
CA THR A 126 -17.45 -6.07 -7.09
C THR A 126 -18.49 -6.81 -6.25
N LYS A 127 -19.66 -6.21 -6.01
CA LYS A 127 -20.76 -6.87 -5.28
C LYS A 127 -21.17 -8.22 -5.93
N GLU A 128 -20.81 -8.42 -7.20
CA GLU A 128 -21.20 -9.59 -7.99
C GLU A 128 -20.08 -10.62 -8.17
N SER A 129 -18.81 -10.25 -7.94
CA SER A 129 -17.66 -11.15 -8.06
C SER A 129 -16.96 -11.35 -6.73
N SER A 130 -17.06 -12.56 -6.16
CA SER A 130 -16.41 -12.94 -4.90
C SER A 130 -14.99 -13.51 -5.09
N LYS A 131 -14.52 -13.67 -6.33
CA LYS A 131 -13.19 -14.21 -6.65
C LYS A 131 -12.59 -13.37 -7.78
N ALA A 132 -11.69 -12.48 -7.42
CA ALA A 132 -10.82 -11.80 -8.36
C ALA A 132 -9.36 -12.16 -8.01
N ARG A 133 -8.50 -12.27 -8.99
CA ARG A 133 -7.04 -12.25 -8.82
C ARG A 133 -6.54 -10.86 -9.17
N GLY A 134 -5.51 -10.39 -8.48
CA GLY A 134 -4.80 -9.19 -8.91
C GLY A 134 -4.20 -9.38 -10.30
N ASN A 135 -3.89 -8.29 -10.97
CA ASN A 135 -3.26 -8.33 -12.29
C ASN A 135 -2.34 -7.14 -12.56
N LEU A 136 -1.44 -7.33 -13.52
CA LEU A 136 -0.66 -6.25 -14.13
C LEU A 136 -1.43 -5.61 -15.27
N SER A 137 -1.36 -4.28 -15.35
CA SER A 137 -1.95 -3.51 -16.46
C SER A 137 -1.11 -3.65 -17.72
N ALA A 138 -1.75 -4.06 -18.83
CA ALA A 138 -1.09 -4.25 -20.12
C ALA A 138 -0.57 -2.95 -20.78
N ASN A 139 -0.97 -1.77 -20.27
CA ASN A 139 -0.53 -0.48 -20.80
C ASN A 139 0.84 -0.03 -20.22
N PHE A 140 1.38 -0.78 -19.28
CA PHE A 140 2.65 -0.49 -18.61
C PHE A 140 3.68 -1.58 -18.88
N SER A 141 4.84 -1.50 -18.22
CA SER A 141 5.92 -2.48 -18.42
C SER A 141 5.50 -3.88 -17.95
N GLY A 142 5.95 -4.91 -18.68
CA GLY A 142 6.00 -6.28 -18.17
C GLY A 142 7.17 -6.47 -17.21
N VAL A 143 7.14 -7.57 -16.46
CA VAL A 143 8.09 -7.87 -15.36
C VAL A 143 8.92 -9.13 -15.58
N MET A 144 8.62 -9.93 -16.63
CA MET A 144 9.33 -11.18 -16.92
C MET A 144 10.82 -10.96 -17.13
N ASP A 145 11.64 -11.72 -16.42
CA ASP A 145 13.11 -11.64 -16.42
C ASP A 145 13.65 -10.25 -16.07
N LYS A 146 12.93 -9.48 -15.21
CA LYS A 146 13.29 -8.13 -14.78
C LYS A 146 13.55 -8.06 -13.29
N GLU A 147 14.52 -7.21 -12.93
CA GLU A 147 14.74 -6.79 -11.56
C GLU A 147 13.71 -5.73 -11.19
N CYS A 148 12.90 -6.05 -10.19
CA CYS A 148 11.73 -5.25 -9.80
C CYS A 148 11.82 -4.77 -8.36
N ILE A 149 11.26 -3.59 -8.11
CA ILE A 149 10.91 -3.13 -6.77
C ILE A 149 9.40 -2.84 -6.72
N ILE A 150 8.79 -3.09 -5.58
CA ILE A 150 7.36 -2.82 -5.36
C ILE A 150 7.21 -1.56 -4.52
N ILE A 151 6.33 -0.66 -4.93
CA ILE A 151 6.03 0.59 -4.21
C ILE A 151 4.57 0.62 -3.78
N ASP A 152 4.34 0.90 -2.50
CA ASP A 152 3.01 1.21 -1.95
C ASP A 152 3.10 2.42 -0.99
N ASP A 153 1.96 2.93 -0.52
CA ASP A 153 1.95 4.04 0.44
C ASP A 153 2.05 3.54 1.88
N VAL A 154 1.23 2.58 2.29
CA VAL A 154 1.14 2.15 3.70
C VAL A 154 1.03 0.64 3.85
N ILE A 155 1.93 0.04 4.62
CA ILE A 155 1.75 -1.34 5.09
C ILE A 155 0.85 -1.34 6.31
N THR A 156 -0.33 -1.94 6.19
CA THR A 156 -1.24 -2.23 7.31
C THR A 156 -1.08 -3.68 7.78
N SER A 157 -1.64 -4.64 7.07
CA SER A 157 -1.48 -6.08 7.33
C SER A 157 -0.37 -6.73 6.51
N GLY A 158 0.01 -6.14 5.40
CA GLY A 158 0.97 -6.68 4.44
C GLY A 158 0.38 -7.62 3.37
N ARG A 159 -0.88 -8.04 3.51
CA ARG A 159 -1.51 -9.02 2.60
C ARG A 159 -1.51 -8.61 1.13
N THR A 160 -1.68 -7.32 0.84
CA THR A 160 -1.65 -6.79 -0.54
C THR A 160 -0.27 -6.97 -1.16
N LEU A 161 0.76 -6.72 -0.37
CA LEU A 161 2.14 -6.85 -0.82
C LEU A 161 2.56 -8.32 -0.92
N GLU A 162 2.09 -9.19 0.01
CA GLU A 162 2.25 -10.64 -0.11
C GLU A 162 1.65 -11.15 -1.42
N GLU A 163 0.39 -10.77 -1.72
CA GLU A 163 -0.28 -11.10 -2.99
C GLU A 163 0.49 -10.59 -4.22
N ALA A 164 1.01 -9.37 -4.15
CA ALA A 164 1.76 -8.77 -5.25
C ALA A 164 3.11 -9.50 -5.47
N VAL A 165 3.84 -9.81 -4.40
CA VAL A 165 5.10 -10.57 -4.48
C VAL A 165 4.86 -11.94 -5.12
N GLU A 166 3.88 -12.71 -4.62
CA GLU A 166 3.53 -14.02 -5.15
C GLU A 166 3.15 -13.94 -6.65
N TYR A 167 2.31 -12.97 -7.01
CA TYR A 167 1.90 -12.79 -8.40
C TYR A 167 3.08 -12.45 -9.32
N LEU A 168 3.96 -11.54 -8.91
CA LEU A 168 5.09 -11.11 -9.71
C LEU A 168 6.14 -12.21 -9.88
N ASP A 169 6.39 -12.99 -8.82
CA ASP A 169 7.28 -14.16 -8.87
C ASP A 169 6.73 -15.23 -9.83
N GLU A 170 5.42 -15.56 -9.77
CA GLU A 170 4.76 -16.43 -10.74
C GLU A 170 4.90 -15.95 -12.19
N HIS A 171 5.10 -14.63 -12.41
CA HIS A 171 5.29 -14.01 -13.72
C HIS A 171 6.77 -13.76 -14.09
N GLY A 172 7.69 -14.37 -13.35
CA GLY A 172 9.12 -14.37 -13.66
C GLY A 172 9.85 -13.07 -13.30
N ALA A 173 9.33 -12.27 -12.38
CA ALA A 173 10.03 -11.10 -11.85
C ALA A 173 11.06 -11.53 -10.79
N LYS A 174 12.21 -10.85 -10.75
CA LYS A 174 13.13 -10.88 -9.61
C LYS A 174 12.85 -9.67 -8.74
N ILE A 175 12.25 -9.87 -7.55
CA ILE A 175 11.84 -8.77 -6.69
C ILE A 175 12.95 -8.51 -5.68
N ASN A 176 13.59 -7.34 -5.76
CA ASN A 176 14.74 -6.98 -4.93
C ASN A 176 14.37 -6.22 -3.65
N ALA A 177 13.26 -5.48 -3.66
CA ALA A 177 12.76 -4.77 -2.48
C ALA A 177 11.26 -4.45 -2.58
N VAL A 178 10.63 -4.29 -1.41
CA VAL A 178 9.35 -3.60 -1.23
C VAL A 178 9.64 -2.29 -0.51
N ALA A 179 9.20 -1.17 -1.06
CA ALA A 179 9.41 0.13 -0.45
C ALA A 179 8.09 0.88 -0.24
N VAL A 180 7.91 1.45 0.95
CA VAL A 180 6.68 2.14 1.33
C VAL A 180 6.94 3.45 2.05
N LEU A 181 5.96 4.34 2.02
CA LEU A 181 6.04 5.57 2.80
C LEU A 181 5.94 5.27 4.30
N ILE A 182 4.99 4.41 4.70
CA ILE A 182 4.70 4.14 6.12
C ILE A 182 4.53 2.64 6.36
N ASP A 183 5.32 2.09 7.26
CA ASP A 183 5.16 0.73 7.75
C ASP A 183 4.51 0.72 9.14
N LYS A 184 3.25 0.22 9.22
CA LYS A 184 2.50 0.03 10.48
C LYS A 184 2.66 -1.37 11.07
N LYS A 185 3.19 -2.32 10.29
CA LYS A 185 3.39 -3.72 10.69
C LYS A 185 4.71 -3.89 11.42
N GLY A 186 5.70 -3.05 11.09
CA GLY A 186 7.05 -3.15 11.65
C GLY A 186 7.77 -4.40 11.17
N THR A 187 7.59 -4.78 9.89
CA THR A 187 8.22 -5.97 9.31
C THR A 187 9.48 -5.59 8.53
N ASP A 188 10.49 -6.46 8.59
CA ASP A 188 11.72 -6.27 7.82
C ASP A 188 11.67 -7.01 6.48
N GLU A 189 10.69 -7.94 6.30
CA GLU A 189 10.49 -8.66 5.05
C GLU A 189 9.01 -9.00 4.80
N ILE A 190 8.64 -9.18 3.53
CA ILE A 190 7.33 -9.68 3.07
C ILE A 190 7.59 -10.77 2.02
N ALA A 191 7.10 -11.97 2.29
CA ALA A 191 7.30 -13.15 1.43
C ALA A 191 8.78 -13.36 1.03
N GLY A 192 9.72 -13.11 1.96
CA GLY A 192 11.16 -13.23 1.73
C GLY A 192 11.82 -12.05 0.99
N VAL A 193 11.07 -11.00 0.68
CA VAL A 193 11.57 -9.78 0.05
C VAL A 193 11.80 -8.70 1.11
N PRO A 194 12.98 -8.05 1.14
CA PRO A 194 13.28 -7.01 2.12
C PRO A 194 12.33 -5.81 1.99
N VAL A 195 11.95 -5.24 3.16
CA VAL A 195 11.06 -4.08 3.25
C VAL A 195 11.83 -2.87 3.73
N VAL A 196 11.72 -1.77 2.99
CA VAL A 196 12.21 -0.45 3.39
C VAL A 196 11.05 0.54 3.53
N SER A 197 11.15 1.44 4.48
CA SER A 197 10.11 2.45 4.70
C SER A 197 10.70 3.76 5.19
N LEU A 198 10.11 4.88 4.78
CA LEU A 198 10.50 6.18 5.31
C LEU A 198 10.12 6.33 6.79
N LEU A 199 9.00 5.76 7.18
CA LEU A 199 8.48 5.85 8.55
C LEU A 199 8.03 4.47 9.05
N LYS A 200 8.54 4.04 10.20
CA LYS A 200 8.00 2.88 10.94
C LYS A 200 7.15 3.35 12.11
N VAL A 201 5.94 2.80 12.22
CA VAL A 201 5.04 3.06 13.34
C VAL A 201 5.23 1.97 14.39
N LEU A 202 5.87 2.31 15.50
CA LEU A 202 6.11 1.38 16.60
C LEU A 202 5.08 1.61 17.72
N ARG A 203 4.43 0.52 18.16
CA ARG A 203 3.56 0.59 19.33
C ARG A 203 4.40 0.30 20.59
N VAL A 204 4.50 1.26 21.48
CA VAL A 204 5.07 1.08 22.81
C VAL A 204 3.92 0.69 23.76
N ASN A 205 3.96 -0.50 24.32
CA ASN A 205 2.95 -1.02 25.26
C ASN A 205 3.33 -0.68 26.70
#